data_27d461016eaa69a30d5a13db7583bf4b
#
_entry.id   27d461016eaa69a30d5a13db7583bf4b
#
_cell.length_a   1.000
_cell.length_b   1.000
_cell.length_c   1.000
_cell.angle_alpha   90.00
_cell.angle_beta   90.00
_cell.angle_gamma   90.00
#
_symmetry.space_group_name_H-M   'P 1'
#
loop_
_entity.id
_entity.type
_entity.pdbx_description
1 polymer ?
#
loop_
_entity_poly.entity_id
_entity_poly.type
_entity_poly.pdbx_seq_one_letter_code
_entity_poly.pdbx_strand_id
1 'polypeptide(L)'
;MRLPSRPAVLAALALLALTSCGTGAPAEDGGITLTIAANAISGGKNSASADWIKQWVIPRFEKSHRDVKVLFEPSGVDDEQYKTKIALDLKARTAADVIDLDGIWIGEFAQAGYIEPLAEVGGAAVDSWSGWSQIPPAVQGLGIFDGRKYGLPQGTDGRVLFYNKTLFAKAGLPRTWNPGSWQDIIDAGTALKAAGVPTPIQINAGSAMGEATTMQGVLPLLAGAGAEIHAQDKWTGASRAMKDVLGFYQQIYGGSGLGDPKLQQEAKGRDKSFAQFADGKIAILAESDYFWRSVIEPGAGIAPMNDRDQIVGYTRIPAKKPGAGIRGQDHVSMSGGAVRVLNPFSENPALAWELLSFMHSAEATTSELAGRTRVSSRIDVNDDVLAGDPMLSYIADDVLPVTAYRPGLAIYPQVSVLLREATADVVSGKSADEAAAAYQRKLEDLVDGAANISISG
;
A
#
# COMPACT_ATOMS: atom_id res chain seq x y z
N MET A 1 24.78 -16.98 69.33
CA MET A 1 25.33 -15.99 70.29
C MET A 1 24.55 -14.70 70.07
N ARG A 2 23.68 -14.42 71.02
CA ARG A 2 23.03 -13.14 71.43
C ARG A 2 22.69 -12.09 70.36
N LEU A 3 21.35 -11.88 70.19
CA LEU A 3 20.71 -10.59 69.93
C LEU A 3 21.03 -9.55 70.99
N PRO A 4 20.88 -8.23 70.72
CA PRO A 4 19.84 -7.44 71.38
C PRO A 4 19.13 -6.45 70.45
N SER A 5 17.81 -6.41 70.55
CA SER A 5 16.89 -5.46 71.26
C SER A 5 16.76 -4.04 70.66
N ARG A 6 15.50 -3.78 70.24
CA ARG A 6 14.92 -2.45 69.86
C ARG A 6 14.99 -1.44 71.02
N PRO A 7 14.82 -0.12 70.72
CA PRO A 7 13.64 0.51 71.29
C PRO A 7 12.81 1.34 70.25
N ALA A 8 11.52 1.43 70.61
CA ALA A 8 10.51 2.28 70.00
C ALA A 8 10.71 3.72 70.47
N VAL A 9 10.45 4.69 69.53
CA VAL A 9 10.24 6.08 69.87
C VAL A 9 8.91 6.53 69.24
N LEU A 10 7.95 6.83 70.13
CA LEU A 10 6.77 7.63 69.84
C LEU A 10 7.21 9.06 69.53
N ALA A 11 6.63 9.68 68.51
CA ALA A 11 6.65 11.12 68.35
C ALA A 11 5.32 11.64 67.81
N ALA A 12 4.82 12.62 68.46
CA ALA A 12 3.51 13.20 68.49
C ALA A 12 3.07 13.87 67.19
N LEU A 13 1.71 13.84 66.98
CA LEU A 13 0.99 14.73 66.07
C LEU A 13 1.12 16.19 66.53
N ALA A 14 1.48 17.05 65.58
CA ALA A 14 1.23 18.51 65.66
C ALA A 14 0.38 18.90 64.43
N LEU A 15 -0.89 19.16 64.62
CA LEU A 15 -1.75 19.86 63.64
C LEU A 15 -1.29 21.31 63.57
N LEU A 16 -0.85 21.74 62.39
CA LEU A 16 -0.74 23.13 62.03
C LEU A 16 -1.76 23.42 60.92
N ALA A 17 -2.86 24.07 61.30
CA ALA A 17 -3.77 24.69 60.39
C ALA A 17 -3.10 25.91 59.75
N LEU A 18 -2.76 25.84 58.47
CA LEU A 18 -2.39 27.00 57.66
C LEU A 18 -3.59 27.34 56.76
N THR A 19 -4.26 28.41 57.15
CA THR A 19 -5.16 29.15 56.25
C THR A 19 -4.32 29.77 55.15
N SER A 20 -4.33 29.17 53.94
CA SER A 20 -3.79 29.77 52.74
C SER A 20 -4.92 30.48 52.00
N CYS A 21 -4.79 31.79 51.90
CA CYS A 21 -5.59 32.61 51.00
C CYS A 21 -5.42 32.15 49.57
N GLY A 22 -6.53 32.08 48.84
CA GLY A 22 -6.59 31.66 47.47
C GLY A 22 -5.70 32.49 46.53
N THR A 23 -4.81 31.81 45.86
CA THR A 23 -4.41 32.18 44.50
C THR A 23 -5.14 31.17 43.60
N GLY A 24 -6.06 31.69 42.77
CA GLY A 24 -6.79 30.88 41.84
C GLY A 24 -5.81 30.02 41.04
N ALA A 25 -6.04 28.71 41.10
CA ALA A 25 -5.52 27.83 40.07
C ALA A 25 -5.97 28.42 38.73
N PRO A 26 -5.11 28.39 37.68
CA PRO A 26 -5.60 28.68 36.36
C PRO A 26 -6.78 27.73 36.13
N ALA A 27 -7.93 28.27 35.73
CA ALA A 27 -9.00 27.46 35.20
C ALA A 27 -8.37 26.50 34.19
N GLU A 28 -8.51 25.20 34.37
CA GLU A 28 -8.29 24.26 33.28
C GLU A 28 -9.19 24.78 32.16
N ASP A 29 -8.57 25.26 31.10
CA ASP A 29 -9.24 25.66 29.88
C ASP A 29 -9.95 24.39 29.43
N GLY A 30 -11.30 24.33 29.61
CA GLY A 30 -12.12 23.16 29.31
C GLY A 30 -12.25 22.92 27.81
N GLY A 31 -11.17 23.13 27.10
CA GLY A 31 -11.06 22.89 25.65
C GLY A 31 -11.02 21.41 25.33
N ILE A 32 -11.59 21.06 24.18
CA ILE A 32 -11.55 19.70 23.64
C ILE A 32 -10.15 19.43 23.09
N THR A 33 -9.58 18.27 23.41
CA THR A 33 -8.33 17.81 22.80
C THR A 33 -8.61 16.69 21.82
N LEU A 34 -8.13 16.82 20.59
CA LEU A 34 -8.07 15.75 19.59
C LEU A 34 -6.63 15.34 19.34
N THR A 35 -6.47 14.09 18.93
CA THR A 35 -5.15 13.50 18.67
C THR A 35 -5.07 12.88 17.28
N ILE A 36 -3.89 13.00 16.64
CA ILE A 36 -3.57 12.37 15.34
C ILE A 36 -2.38 11.46 15.55
N ALA A 37 -2.47 10.18 15.18
CA ALA A 37 -1.34 9.26 15.14
C ALA A 37 -0.93 8.92 13.70
N ALA A 38 0.37 9.01 13.40
CA ALA A 38 0.91 8.59 12.12
C ALA A 38 2.34 8.03 12.26
N ASN A 39 2.68 7.07 11.38
CA ASN A 39 4.06 6.58 11.27
C ASN A 39 4.92 7.55 10.47
N ALA A 40 5.06 8.75 11.02
CA ALA A 40 5.74 9.89 10.42
C ALA A 40 6.44 10.71 11.50
N ILE A 41 7.69 11.11 11.26
CA ILE A 41 8.50 11.93 12.17
C ILE A 41 9.31 12.95 11.40
N SER A 42 9.30 14.21 11.85
CA SER A 42 10.09 15.29 11.23
C SER A 42 11.59 14.94 11.18
N GLY A 43 12.20 15.08 10.01
CA GLY A 43 13.59 14.72 9.78
C GLY A 43 13.87 13.22 9.67
N GLY A 44 12.84 12.38 9.63
CA GLY A 44 12.96 10.92 9.52
C GLY A 44 11.93 10.31 8.58
N LYS A 45 11.37 9.16 8.98
CA LYS A 45 10.37 8.44 8.19
C LYS A 45 9.16 9.33 7.92
N ASN A 46 8.73 9.40 6.66
CA ASN A 46 7.58 10.18 6.21
C ASN A 46 7.61 11.65 6.70
N SER A 47 8.80 12.26 6.79
CA SER A 47 9.04 13.59 7.37
C SER A 47 8.08 14.65 6.85
N ALA A 48 7.86 14.68 5.55
CA ALA A 48 6.99 15.69 4.96
C ALA A 48 5.51 15.56 5.39
N SER A 49 5.01 14.35 5.65
CA SER A 49 3.68 14.16 6.26
C SER A 49 3.64 14.65 7.70
N ALA A 50 4.70 14.38 8.49
CA ALA A 50 4.79 14.89 9.86
C ALA A 50 4.82 16.41 9.90
N ASP A 51 5.59 17.03 9.00
CA ASP A 51 5.73 18.49 8.90
C ASP A 51 4.41 19.12 8.42
N TRP A 52 3.73 18.52 7.47
CA TRP A 52 2.42 18.95 7.00
C TRP A 52 1.37 18.90 8.12
N ILE A 53 1.30 17.82 8.90
CA ILE A 53 0.37 17.72 10.04
C ILE A 53 0.64 18.86 11.02
N LYS A 54 1.90 19.06 11.43
CA LYS A 54 2.29 20.06 12.43
C LYS A 54 2.15 21.51 11.95
N GLN A 55 2.54 21.79 10.71
CA GLN A 55 2.70 23.16 10.24
C GLN A 55 1.50 23.64 9.43
N TRP A 56 0.70 22.73 8.89
CA TRP A 56 -0.43 23.07 8.04
C TRP A 56 -1.78 22.66 8.65
N VAL A 57 -1.96 21.38 9.01
CA VAL A 57 -3.25 20.83 9.50
C VAL A 57 -3.61 21.45 10.84
N ILE A 58 -2.77 21.26 11.86
CA ILE A 58 -3.05 21.66 13.23
C ILE A 58 -3.37 23.16 13.33
N PRO A 59 -2.52 24.08 12.83
CA PRO A 59 -2.79 25.50 12.98
C PRO A 59 -4.07 25.95 12.28
N ARG A 60 -4.44 25.31 11.16
CA ARG A 60 -5.64 25.70 10.43
C ARG A 60 -6.92 25.15 11.05
N PHE A 61 -6.89 23.93 11.53
CA PHE A 61 -8.03 23.34 12.22
C PHE A 61 -8.32 24.06 13.54
N GLU A 62 -7.31 24.30 14.37
CA GLU A 62 -7.45 25.06 15.63
C GLU A 62 -7.92 26.52 15.38
N LYS A 63 -7.55 27.13 14.27
CA LYS A 63 -8.01 28.49 13.90
C LYS A 63 -9.53 28.52 13.66
N SER A 64 -10.10 27.47 13.08
CA SER A 64 -11.54 27.35 12.81
C SER A 64 -12.32 26.79 14.01
N HIS A 65 -11.63 26.12 14.95
CA HIS A 65 -12.20 25.47 16.13
C HIS A 65 -11.47 25.97 17.39
N ARG A 66 -11.79 27.16 17.85
CA ARG A 66 -11.02 27.88 18.88
C ARG A 66 -10.97 27.19 20.24
N ASP A 67 -11.95 26.34 20.52
CA ASP A 67 -12.04 25.56 21.75
C ASP A 67 -11.42 24.17 21.63
N VAL A 68 -10.76 23.89 20.50
CA VAL A 68 -10.14 22.59 20.21
C VAL A 68 -8.63 22.75 20.15
N LYS A 69 -7.95 21.84 20.83
CA LYS A 69 -6.52 21.60 20.73
C LYS A 69 -6.25 20.32 19.95
N VAL A 70 -5.34 20.33 18.99
CA VAL A 70 -4.95 19.12 18.26
C VAL A 70 -3.51 18.75 18.60
N LEU A 71 -3.29 17.51 19.02
CA LEU A 71 -1.98 16.95 19.31
C LEU A 71 -1.58 15.94 18.24
N PHE A 72 -0.33 15.93 17.89
CA PHE A 72 0.23 14.95 16.96
C PHE A 72 1.11 13.95 17.71
N GLU A 73 0.81 12.67 17.55
CA GLU A 73 1.58 11.54 18.06
C GLU A 73 2.47 10.96 16.95
N PRO A 74 3.70 11.46 16.78
CA PRO A 74 4.60 10.98 15.74
C PRO A 74 5.15 9.60 16.07
N SER A 75 5.35 8.77 15.05
CA SER A 75 6.13 7.54 15.13
C SER A 75 7.10 7.47 13.96
N GLY A 76 8.26 6.84 14.15
CA GLY A 76 9.32 6.72 13.13
C GLY A 76 9.90 5.31 13.10
N VAL A 77 9.08 4.30 13.42
CA VAL A 77 9.48 2.89 13.50
C VAL A 77 9.15 2.14 12.20
N ASP A 78 9.55 0.86 12.08
CA ASP A 78 9.09 0.03 10.97
C ASP A 78 7.57 -0.20 11.02
N ASP A 79 6.99 -0.63 9.89
CA ASP A 79 5.54 -0.68 9.73
C ASP A 79 4.89 -1.75 10.64
N GLU A 80 5.56 -2.87 10.89
CA GLU A 80 5.05 -3.92 11.77
C GLU A 80 5.07 -3.49 13.24
N GLN A 81 6.09 -2.75 13.65
CA GLN A 81 6.14 -2.17 15.00
C GLN A 81 5.05 -1.12 15.18
N TYR A 82 4.83 -0.26 14.18
CA TYR A 82 3.75 0.72 14.20
C TYR A 82 2.39 0.05 14.26
N LYS A 83 2.13 -0.95 13.42
CA LYS A 83 0.91 -1.76 13.43
C LYS A 83 0.63 -2.34 14.81
N THR A 84 1.65 -2.95 15.40
CA THR A 84 1.55 -3.56 16.73
C THR A 84 1.21 -2.51 17.80
N LYS A 85 1.88 -1.35 17.78
CA LYS A 85 1.58 -0.24 18.69
C LYS A 85 0.13 0.19 18.58
N ILE A 86 -0.35 0.50 17.39
CA ILE A 86 -1.72 0.97 17.17
C ILE A 86 -2.75 -0.08 17.58
N ALA A 87 -2.52 -1.36 17.29
CA ALA A 87 -3.41 -2.44 17.72
C ALA A 87 -3.51 -2.54 19.25
N LEU A 88 -2.39 -2.36 19.96
CA LEU A 88 -2.35 -2.34 21.42
C LEU A 88 -3.07 -1.10 22.00
N ASP A 89 -2.85 0.08 21.41
CA ASP A 89 -3.48 1.32 21.86
C ASP A 89 -5.00 1.28 21.67
N LEU A 90 -5.48 0.77 20.51
CA LEU A 90 -6.92 0.58 20.26
C LEU A 90 -7.53 -0.44 21.24
N LYS A 91 -6.86 -1.55 21.48
CA LYS A 91 -7.30 -2.55 22.46
C LYS A 91 -7.37 -1.98 23.89
N ALA A 92 -6.42 -1.12 24.24
CA ALA A 92 -6.39 -0.43 25.54
C ALA A 92 -7.32 0.77 25.61
N ARG A 93 -7.96 1.20 24.50
CA ARG A 93 -8.78 2.41 24.37
C ARG A 93 -8.01 3.69 24.65
N THR A 94 -6.74 3.71 24.30
CA THR A 94 -5.82 4.86 24.46
C THR A 94 -5.28 5.38 23.12
N ALA A 95 -5.83 4.88 22.03
CA ALA A 95 -5.41 5.29 20.68
C ALA A 95 -5.85 6.73 20.37
N ALA A 96 -5.11 7.39 19.48
CA ALA A 96 -5.44 8.69 18.95
C ALA A 96 -6.82 8.71 18.26
N ASP A 97 -7.45 9.87 18.13
CA ASP A 97 -8.79 10.04 17.53
C ASP A 97 -8.79 9.77 16.03
N VAL A 98 -7.74 10.25 15.33
CA VAL A 98 -7.49 10.02 13.91
C VAL A 98 -6.18 9.25 13.76
N ILE A 99 -6.21 8.15 13.01
CA ILE A 99 -5.08 7.21 12.93
C ILE A 99 -4.75 6.93 11.46
N ASP A 100 -3.48 7.09 11.08
CA ASP A 100 -2.97 6.65 9.78
C ASP A 100 -2.66 5.15 9.82
N LEU A 101 -3.22 4.38 8.88
CA LEU A 101 -2.98 2.94 8.71
C LEU A 101 -2.54 2.62 7.28
N ASP A 102 -1.83 1.53 7.07
CA ASP A 102 -1.74 0.93 5.74
C ASP A 102 -3.09 0.29 5.40
N GLY A 103 -3.59 0.53 4.19
CA GLY A 103 -4.87 0.00 3.74
C GLY A 103 -4.99 -1.53 3.83
N ILE A 104 -3.86 -2.25 3.76
CA ILE A 104 -3.85 -3.70 3.94
C ILE A 104 -4.26 -4.15 5.35
N TRP A 105 -4.17 -3.28 6.36
CA TRP A 105 -4.52 -3.62 7.74
C TRP A 105 -5.99 -3.40 8.07
N ILE A 106 -6.75 -2.72 7.18
CA ILE A 106 -8.14 -2.34 7.43
C ILE A 106 -9.01 -3.57 7.77
N GLY A 107 -8.93 -4.64 6.98
CA GLY A 107 -9.73 -5.82 7.22
C GLY A 107 -9.33 -6.57 8.50
N GLU A 108 -8.02 -6.68 8.79
CA GLU A 108 -7.53 -7.27 10.04
C GLU A 108 -8.03 -6.50 11.26
N PHE A 109 -7.92 -5.17 11.23
CA PHE A 109 -8.37 -4.31 12.34
C PHE A 109 -9.88 -4.31 12.50
N ALA A 110 -10.63 -4.36 11.39
CA ALA A 110 -12.08 -4.51 11.39
C ALA A 110 -12.53 -5.86 11.96
N GLN A 111 -11.91 -6.97 11.52
CA GLN A 111 -12.22 -8.31 12.03
C GLN A 111 -11.90 -8.46 13.53
N ALA A 112 -10.84 -7.79 14.00
CA ALA A 112 -10.46 -7.77 15.42
C ALA A 112 -11.35 -6.84 16.27
N GLY A 113 -12.25 -6.06 15.65
CA GLY A 113 -13.08 -5.06 16.34
C GLY A 113 -12.25 -3.89 16.89
N TYR A 114 -11.09 -3.61 16.32
CA TYR A 114 -10.25 -2.47 16.71
C TYR A 114 -10.72 -1.17 16.06
N ILE A 115 -11.29 -1.25 14.86
CA ILE A 115 -11.90 -0.12 14.16
C ILE A 115 -13.35 -0.45 13.77
N GLU A 116 -14.17 0.57 13.66
CA GLU A 116 -15.55 0.47 13.24
C GLU A 116 -15.79 1.29 11.96
N PRO A 117 -16.88 1.02 11.22
CA PRO A 117 -17.23 1.81 10.06
C PRO A 117 -17.34 3.30 10.39
N LEU A 118 -16.80 4.14 9.52
CA LEU A 118 -16.75 5.59 9.73
C LEU A 118 -18.10 6.19 10.10
N ALA A 119 -19.21 5.74 9.47
CA ALA A 119 -20.54 6.25 9.75
C ALA A 119 -21.07 5.88 11.14
N GLU A 120 -20.60 4.76 11.72
CA GLU A 120 -20.95 4.37 13.09
C GLU A 120 -20.21 5.20 14.13
N VAL A 121 -18.99 5.64 13.81
CA VAL A 121 -18.18 6.49 14.69
C VAL A 121 -18.50 7.98 14.48
N GLY A 122 -18.37 8.47 13.24
CA GLY A 122 -18.50 9.89 12.89
C GLY A 122 -19.94 10.36 12.64
N GLY A 123 -20.91 9.43 12.62
CA GLY A 123 -22.33 9.73 12.44
C GLY A 123 -22.73 10.05 10.99
N ALA A 124 -23.95 10.59 10.83
CA ALA A 124 -24.57 10.82 9.51
C ALA A 124 -23.79 11.80 8.60
N ALA A 125 -22.93 12.64 9.15
CA ALA A 125 -22.07 13.55 8.38
C ALA A 125 -21.07 12.81 7.48
N VAL A 126 -20.72 11.57 7.83
CA VAL A 126 -19.83 10.73 7.03
C VAL A 126 -20.43 10.43 5.65
N ASP A 127 -21.66 9.94 5.62
CA ASP A 127 -22.30 9.54 4.36
C ASP A 127 -22.63 10.74 3.47
N SER A 128 -22.89 11.90 4.06
CA SER A 128 -23.21 13.14 3.34
C SER A 128 -21.97 13.96 2.93
N TRP A 129 -20.76 13.49 3.25
CA TRP A 129 -19.55 14.21 2.91
C TRP A 129 -19.34 14.29 1.39
N SER A 130 -19.28 15.50 0.84
CA SER A 130 -19.16 15.74 -0.59
C SER A 130 -17.85 15.21 -1.20
N GLY A 131 -16.81 15.04 -0.39
CA GLY A 131 -15.52 14.50 -0.83
C GLY A 131 -15.57 13.08 -1.38
N TRP A 132 -16.60 12.29 -1.04
CA TRP A 132 -16.75 10.94 -1.60
C TRP A 132 -16.86 10.93 -3.12
N SER A 133 -17.50 11.94 -3.71
CA SER A 133 -17.61 12.06 -5.16
C SER A 133 -16.28 12.32 -5.87
N GLN A 134 -15.27 12.77 -5.12
CA GLN A 134 -13.93 13.04 -5.63
C GLN A 134 -12.98 11.83 -5.49
N ILE A 135 -13.39 10.77 -4.80
CA ILE A 135 -12.60 9.56 -4.64
C ILE A 135 -13.21 8.47 -5.54
N PRO A 136 -12.52 8.02 -6.60
CA PRO A 136 -13.04 6.97 -7.47
C PRO A 136 -13.43 5.71 -6.68
N PRO A 137 -14.51 5.01 -7.05
CA PRO A 137 -14.96 3.80 -6.34
C PRO A 137 -13.86 2.74 -6.19
N ALA A 138 -13.01 2.58 -7.20
CA ALA A 138 -11.86 1.68 -7.11
C ALA A 138 -10.88 2.10 -6.01
N VAL A 139 -10.63 3.40 -5.82
CA VAL A 139 -9.74 3.93 -4.77
C VAL A 139 -10.39 3.84 -3.39
N GLN A 140 -11.72 4.06 -3.30
CA GLN A 140 -12.45 3.87 -2.03
C GLN A 140 -12.28 2.43 -1.49
N GLY A 141 -12.11 1.44 -2.39
CA GLY A 141 -11.88 0.05 -2.03
C GLY A 141 -10.73 -0.18 -1.04
N LEU A 142 -9.74 0.71 -1.01
CA LEU A 142 -8.62 0.66 -0.06
C LEU A 142 -9.08 0.79 1.42
N GLY A 143 -10.14 1.57 1.67
CA GLY A 143 -10.72 1.78 2.99
C GLY A 143 -11.98 0.97 3.25
N ILE A 144 -12.35 0.03 2.36
CA ILE A 144 -13.55 -0.79 2.46
C ILE A 144 -13.19 -2.21 2.90
N PHE A 145 -13.96 -2.73 3.83
CA PHE A 145 -13.94 -4.12 4.22
C PHE A 145 -15.39 -4.60 4.43
N ASP A 146 -15.71 -5.77 3.89
CA ASP A 146 -17.06 -6.37 3.93
C ASP A 146 -18.17 -5.36 3.54
N GLY A 147 -17.95 -4.65 2.43
CA GLY A 147 -18.86 -3.65 1.88
C GLY A 147 -19.04 -2.37 2.70
N ARG A 148 -18.32 -2.20 3.81
CA ARG A 148 -18.43 -1.06 4.74
C ARG A 148 -17.16 -0.19 4.70
N LYS A 149 -17.34 1.12 4.82
CA LYS A 149 -16.24 2.10 4.79
C LYS A 149 -15.66 2.30 6.18
N TYR A 150 -14.40 1.92 6.37
CA TYR A 150 -13.66 2.06 7.63
C TYR A 150 -12.70 3.24 7.64
N GLY A 151 -12.32 3.76 6.47
CA GLY A 151 -11.40 4.89 6.41
C GLY A 151 -11.41 5.63 5.08
N LEU A 152 -10.75 6.80 5.07
CA LEU A 152 -10.53 7.64 3.89
C LEU A 152 -9.13 7.36 3.31
N PRO A 153 -9.03 6.93 2.04
CA PRO A 153 -7.74 6.78 1.35
C PRO A 153 -6.99 8.13 1.26
N GLN A 154 -5.71 8.13 1.61
CA GLN A 154 -4.86 9.33 1.52
C GLN A 154 -4.29 9.53 0.12
N GLY A 155 -3.92 8.44 -0.52
CA GLY A 155 -3.36 8.37 -1.86
C GLY A 155 -3.24 6.93 -2.28
N THR A 156 -2.83 6.73 -3.51
CA THR A 156 -2.71 5.41 -4.10
C THR A 156 -1.57 5.35 -5.09
N ASP A 157 -1.30 4.19 -5.64
CA ASP A 157 -0.30 3.93 -6.67
C ASP A 157 -0.87 2.97 -7.73
N GLY A 158 -0.22 2.85 -8.86
CA GLY A 158 -0.61 1.92 -9.91
C GLY A 158 0.57 1.10 -10.41
N ARG A 159 0.30 -0.14 -10.86
CA ARG A 159 1.28 -1.01 -11.50
C ARG A 159 1.09 -0.99 -13.00
N VAL A 160 2.23 -0.88 -13.69
CA VAL A 160 2.31 -0.80 -15.14
C VAL A 160 3.48 -1.64 -15.65
N LEU A 161 3.56 -1.81 -16.95
CA LEU A 161 4.77 -2.26 -17.62
C LEU A 161 5.55 -1.03 -18.09
N PHE A 162 6.77 -0.87 -17.58
CA PHE A 162 7.76 0.05 -18.15
C PHE A 162 8.53 -0.67 -19.23
N TYR A 163 8.88 0.04 -20.30
CA TYR A 163 9.69 -0.53 -21.35
C TYR A 163 10.70 0.47 -21.91
N ASN A 164 11.85 -0.04 -22.38
CA ASN A 164 12.92 0.78 -22.92
C ASN A 164 12.72 0.95 -24.45
N LYS A 165 12.30 2.16 -24.86
CA LYS A 165 12.01 2.51 -26.25
C LYS A 165 13.22 2.34 -27.19
N THR A 166 14.45 2.50 -26.68
CA THR A 166 15.68 2.33 -27.47
C THR A 166 15.93 0.86 -27.78
N LEU A 167 15.74 -0.02 -26.78
CA LEU A 167 15.86 -1.46 -26.96
C LEU A 167 14.75 -2.01 -27.87
N PHE A 168 13.54 -1.49 -27.74
CA PHE A 168 12.41 -1.82 -28.61
C PHE A 168 12.73 -1.47 -30.07
N ALA A 169 13.20 -0.26 -30.35
CA ALA A 169 13.60 0.14 -31.69
C ALA A 169 14.72 -0.75 -32.28
N LYS A 170 15.72 -1.11 -31.44
CA LYS A 170 16.78 -2.06 -31.83
C LYS A 170 16.22 -3.43 -32.20
N ALA A 171 15.15 -3.87 -31.55
CA ALA A 171 14.49 -5.15 -31.83
C ALA A 171 13.45 -5.09 -32.97
N GLY A 172 13.28 -3.93 -33.62
CA GLY A 172 12.26 -3.73 -34.66
C GLY A 172 10.84 -3.62 -34.12
N LEU A 173 10.68 -3.40 -32.79
CA LEU A 173 9.39 -3.24 -32.12
C LEU A 173 8.92 -1.77 -32.18
N PRO A 174 7.61 -1.52 -32.10
CA PRO A 174 7.06 -0.15 -32.15
C PRO A 174 7.55 0.69 -30.98
N ARG A 175 7.81 1.97 -31.24
CA ARG A 175 8.21 2.93 -30.20
C ARG A 175 7.10 3.20 -29.17
N THR A 176 5.83 3.14 -29.60
CA THR A 176 4.66 3.12 -28.73
C THR A 176 4.13 1.69 -28.71
N TRP A 177 4.24 1.05 -27.55
CA TRP A 177 3.86 -0.34 -27.36
C TRP A 177 2.66 -0.42 -26.42
N ASN A 178 1.62 -1.14 -26.83
CA ASN A 178 0.40 -1.32 -26.06
C ASN A 178 -0.08 -2.77 -26.20
N PRO A 179 0.43 -3.69 -25.37
CA PRO A 179 0.10 -5.11 -25.44
C PRO A 179 -1.37 -5.35 -25.08
N GLY A 180 -2.08 -6.16 -25.84
CA GLY A 180 -3.46 -6.58 -25.59
C GLY A 180 -3.57 -7.93 -24.87
N SER A 181 -2.46 -8.64 -24.68
CA SER A 181 -2.42 -9.97 -24.09
C SER A 181 -1.05 -10.30 -23.47
N TRP A 182 -0.99 -11.35 -22.63
CA TRP A 182 0.30 -11.89 -22.17
C TRP A 182 1.17 -12.40 -23.30
N GLN A 183 0.55 -12.93 -24.37
CA GLN A 183 1.31 -13.39 -25.54
C GLN A 183 2.10 -12.25 -26.19
N ASP A 184 1.53 -11.05 -26.25
CA ASP A 184 2.24 -9.88 -26.81
C ASP A 184 3.49 -9.52 -25.99
N ILE A 185 3.47 -9.77 -24.66
CA ILE A 185 4.65 -9.58 -23.80
C ILE A 185 5.73 -10.63 -24.17
N ILE A 186 5.35 -11.89 -24.33
CA ILE A 186 6.28 -12.98 -24.69
C ILE A 186 6.85 -12.75 -26.08
N ASP A 187 6.05 -12.31 -27.05
CA ASP A 187 6.48 -12.05 -28.43
C ASP A 187 7.48 -10.88 -28.46
N ALA A 188 7.20 -9.78 -27.72
CA ALA A 188 8.13 -8.67 -27.56
C ALA A 188 9.43 -9.13 -26.88
N GLY A 189 9.35 -9.93 -25.81
CA GLY A 189 10.51 -10.51 -25.15
C GLY A 189 11.37 -11.37 -26.06
N THR A 190 10.73 -12.16 -26.94
CA THR A 190 11.41 -13.01 -27.92
C THR A 190 12.17 -12.17 -28.96
N ALA A 191 11.56 -11.11 -29.48
CA ALA A 191 12.20 -10.19 -30.40
C ALA A 191 13.37 -9.44 -29.72
N LEU A 192 13.20 -9.00 -28.49
CA LEU A 192 14.26 -8.34 -27.71
C LEU A 192 15.45 -9.28 -27.45
N LYS A 193 15.18 -10.55 -27.12
CA LYS A 193 16.22 -11.56 -26.98
C LYS A 193 16.99 -11.78 -28.28
N ALA A 194 16.30 -11.90 -29.40
CA ALA A 194 16.89 -12.03 -30.71
C ALA A 194 17.77 -10.83 -31.09
N ALA A 195 17.43 -9.63 -30.62
CA ALA A 195 18.21 -8.40 -30.75
C ALA A 195 19.39 -8.29 -29.75
N GLY A 196 19.60 -9.32 -28.90
CA GLY A 196 20.73 -9.41 -27.98
C GLY A 196 20.52 -8.61 -26.67
N VAL A 197 19.27 -8.38 -26.24
CA VAL A 197 18.99 -7.79 -24.95
C VAL A 197 19.25 -8.85 -23.85
N PRO A 198 20.06 -8.54 -22.82
CA PRO A 198 20.42 -9.52 -21.78
C PRO A 198 19.24 -10.08 -21.01
N THR A 199 18.32 -9.20 -20.56
CA THR A 199 17.12 -9.55 -19.82
C THR A 199 15.90 -8.88 -20.48
N PRO A 200 15.27 -9.54 -21.45
CA PRO A 200 14.11 -9.00 -22.17
C PRO A 200 12.94 -8.60 -21.24
N ILE A 201 12.62 -9.46 -20.26
CA ILE A 201 11.46 -9.29 -19.38
C ILE A 201 11.89 -9.45 -17.91
N GLN A 202 11.49 -8.51 -17.07
CA GLN A 202 11.63 -8.57 -15.61
C GLN A 202 10.26 -8.41 -14.97
N ILE A 203 9.76 -9.49 -14.35
CA ILE A 203 8.59 -9.49 -13.46
C ILE A 203 9.03 -10.16 -12.16
N ASN A 204 8.83 -9.50 -11.04
CA ASN A 204 9.33 -9.99 -9.75
C ASN A 204 8.77 -11.38 -9.42
N ALA A 205 9.64 -12.29 -9.01
CA ALA A 205 9.36 -13.68 -8.65
C ALA A 205 10.20 -14.11 -7.44
N GLY A 206 9.79 -15.18 -6.80
CA GLY A 206 10.54 -15.78 -5.69
C GLY A 206 10.45 -15.01 -4.37
N SER A 207 11.03 -15.61 -3.34
CA SER A 207 10.94 -15.08 -1.97
C SER A 207 11.88 -13.90 -1.71
N ALA A 208 12.99 -13.82 -2.44
CA ALA A 208 13.99 -12.76 -2.24
C ALA A 208 13.48 -11.36 -2.61
N MET A 209 12.49 -11.25 -3.50
CA MET A 209 11.84 -10.00 -3.89
C MET A 209 10.80 -9.53 -2.86
N GLY A 210 10.47 -10.34 -1.86
CA GLY A 210 9.48 -10.03 -0.84
C GLY A 210 8.08 -9.78 -1.42
N GLU A 211 7.34 -8.84 -0.83
CA GLU A 211 5.99 -8.49 -1.27
C GLU A 211 5.95 -7.89 -2.69
N ALA A 212 7.08 -7.47 -3.24
CA ALA A 212 7.14 -7.04 -4.64
C ALA A 212 6.83 -8.17 -5.64
N THR A 213 7.09 -9.44 -5.28
CA THR A 213 6.68 -10.60 -6.08
C THR A 213 5.16 -10.68 -6.22
N THR A 214 4.43 -10.49 -5.15
CA THR A 214 2.96 -10.53 -5.17
C THR A 214 2.38 -9.29 -5.82
N MET A 215 2.81 -8.10 -5.40
CA MET A 215 2.23 -6.83 -5.83
C MET A 215 2.57 -6.43 -7.26
N GLN A 216 3.79 -6.70 -7.73
CA GLN A 216 4.24 -6.29 -9.08
C GLN A 216 4.09 -7.42 -10.10
N GLY A 217 3.75 -8.64 -9.65
CA GLY A 217 3.72 -9.84 -10.49
C GLY A 217 2.48 -10.68 -10.29
N VAL A 218 2.43 -11.51 -9.23
CA VAL A 218 1.40 -12.56 -9.08
C VAL A 218 -0.02 -12.01 -9.08
N LEU A 219 -0.30 -10.99 -8.26
CA LEU A 219 -1.68 -10.48 -8.12
C LEU A 219 -2.20 -9.76 -9.36
N PRO A 220 -1.43 -8.87 -10.03
CA PRO A 220 -1.88 -8.31 -11.31
C PRO A 220 -2.12 -9.40 -12.37
N LEU A 221 -1.22 -10.39 -12.45
CA LEU A 221 -1.40 -11.49 -13.39
C LEU A 221 -2.62 -12.35 -13.04
N LEU A 222 -2.85 -12.64 -11.76
CA LEU A 222 -4.03 -13.39 -11.31
C LEU A 222 -5.32 -12.64 -11.67
N ALA A 223 -5.37 -11.33 -11.40
CA ALA A 223 -6.46 -10.46 -11.81
C ALA A 223 -6.65 -10.47 -13.35
N GLY A 224 -5.56 -10.48 -14.10
CA GLY A 224 -5.56 -10.58 -15.56
C GLY A 224 -5.99 -11.96 -16.10
N ALA A 225 -5.91 -13.01 -15.27
CA ALA A 225 -6.42 -14.34 -15.57
C ALA A 225 -7.87 -14.55 -15.12
N GLY A 226 -8.52 -13.51 -14.56
CA GLY A 226 -9.92 -13.53 -14.17
C GLY A 226 -10.18 -13.99 -12.74
N ALA A 227 -9.18 -14.01 -11.85
CA ALA A 227 -9.35 -14.44 -10.47
C ALA A 227 -8.75 -13.42 -9.49
N GLU A 228 -9.37 -13.30 -8.32
CA GLU A 228 -8.81 -12.64 -7.15
C GLU A 228 -8.17 -13.67 -6.23
N ILE A 229 -7.20 -13.27 -5.42
CA ILE A 229 -6.56 -14.21 -4.48
C ILE A 229 -7.51 -14.65 -3.36
N HIS A 230 -8.48 -13.81 -3.03
CA HIS A 230 -9.55 -14.12 -2.08
C HIS A 230 -10.86 -13.52 -2.61
N ALA A 231 -11.89 -14.34 -2.76
CA ALA A 231 -13.23 -13.94 -3.19
C ALA A 231 -14.28 -14.88 -2.60
N GLN A 232 -15.47 -14.36 -2.26
CA GLN A 232 -16.57 -15.15 -1.72
C GLN A 232 -16.15 -16.03 -0.53
N ASP A 233 -15.40 -15.44 0.40
CA ASP A 233 -14.87 -16.09 1.61
C ASP A 233 -13.95 -17.30 1.34
N LYS A 234 -13.37 -17.39 0.15
CA LYS A 234 -12.46 -18.48 -0.24
C LYS A 234 -11.17 -17.94 -0.82
N TRP A 235 -10.09 -18.61 -0.49
CA TRP A 235 -8.78 -18.37 -1.09
C TRP A 235 -8.66 -19.09 -2.44
N THR A 236 -8.02 -18.46 -3.41
CA THR A 236 -7.75 -19.07 -4.70
C THR A 236 -6.60 -20.06 -4.59
N GLY A 237 -6.90 -21.34 -4.76
CA GLY A 237 -5.93 -22.44 -4.77
C GLY A 237 -5.33 -22.68 -6.17
N ALA A 238 -5.03 -23.97 -6.48
CA ALA A 238 -4.49 -24.39 -7.77
C ALA A 238 -5.55 -24.33 -8.89
N SER A 239 -6.25 -23.21 -9.00
CA SER A 239 -7.23 -22.93 -10.04
C SER A 239 -6.58 -22.85 -11.43
N ARG A 240 -7.40 -22.82 -12.47
CA ARG A 240 -6.91 -22.58 -13.84
C ARG A 240 -6.18 -21.25 -13.94
N ALA A 241 -6.69 -20.18 -13.31
CA ALA A 241 -6.06 -18.88 -13.29
C ALA A 241 -4.67 -18.91 -12.63
N MET A 242 -4.53 -19.58 -11.48
CA MET A 242 -3.24 -19.74 -10.80
C MET A 242 -2.23 -20.52 -11.66
N LYS A 243 -2.66 -21.60 -12.29
CA LYS A 243 -1.81 -22.36 -13.22
C LYS A 243 -1.38 -21.55 -14.42
N ASP A 244 -2.27 -20.72 -14.97
CA ASP A 244 -1.96 -19.82 -16.06
C ASP A 244 -0.91 -18.78 -15.65
N VAL A 245 -0.99 -18.21 -14.43
CA VAL A 245 0.01 -17.30 -13.87
C VAL A 245 1.37 -17.99 -13.74
N LEU A 246 1.42 -19.16 -13.11
CA LEU A 246 2.67 -19.90 -12.95
C LEU A 246 3.24 -20.37 -14.30
N GLY A 247 2.38 -20.69 -15.26
CA GLY A 247 2.77 -21.00 -16.65
C GLY A 247 3.39 -19.80 -17.35
N PHE A 248 2.88 -18.59 -17.10
CA PHE A 248 3.48 -17.37 -17.65
C PHE A 248 4.89 -17.12 -17.04
N TYR A 249 5.06 -17.30 -15.74
CA TYR A 249 6.40 -17.29 -15.12
C TYR A 249 7.33 -18.35 -15.70
N GLN A 250 6.81 -19.55 -15.97
CA GLN A 250 7.59 -20.62 -16.58
C GLN A 250 8.05 -20.27 -18.00
N GLN A 251 7.22 -19.58 -18.78
CA GLN A 251 7.62 -19.08 -20.12
C GLN A 251 8.74 -18.04 -20.02
N ILE A 252 8.78 -17.22 -18.97
CA ILE A 252 9.80 -16.19 -18.80
C ILE A 252 11.11 -16.80 -18.24
N TYR A 253 11.03 -17.62 -17.18
CA TYR A 253 12.18 -18.06 -16.39
C TYR A 253 12.59 -19.53 -16.61
N GLY A 254 11.72 -20.34 -17.22
CA GLY A 254 11.90 -21.79 -17.38
C GLY A 254 12.86 -22.19 -18.51
N GLY A 255 13.96 -21.46 -18.74
CA GLY A 255 14.97 -21.80 -19.74
C GLY A 255 14.80 -21.08 -21.10
N SER A 256 13.75 -20.29 -21.28
CA SER A 256 13.55 -19.48 -22.50
C SER A 256 14.63 -18.38 -22.66
N GLY A 257 15.24 -17.94 -21.54
CA GLY A 257 16.17 -16.82 -21.50
C GLY A 257 15.48 -15.46 -21.73
N LEU A 258 14.18 -15.36 -21.47
CA LEU A 258 13.45 -14.10 -21.53
C LEU A 258 13.64 -13.29 -20.25
N GLY A 259 13.80 -13.95 -19.10
CA GLY A 259 14.10 -13.34 -17.81
C GLY A 259 15.39 -13.91 -17.21
N ASP A 260 15.89 -13.26 -16.15
CA ASP A 260 17.05 -13.73 -15.40
C ASP A 260 16.61 -14.42 -14.09
N PRO A 261 16.63 -15.77 -14.02
CA PRO A 261 16.22 -16.50 -12.82
C PRO A 261 17.17 -16.28 -11.63
N LYS A 262 18.45 -15.93 -11.86
CA LYS A 262 19.39 -15.63 -10.77
C LYS A 262 19.02 -14.35 -10.06
N LEU A 263 18.64 -13.32 -10.80
CA LEU A 263 18.21 -12.05 -10.26
C LEU A 263 17.03 -12.20 -9.28
N GLN A 264 16.11 -13.17 -9.53
CA GLN A 264 14.95 -13.44 -8.67
C GLN A 264 15.33 -14.06 -7.32
N GLN A 265 16.51 -14.63 -7.21
CA GLN A 265 17.01 -15.31 -6.01
C GLN A 265 18.01 -14.47 -5.21
N GLU A 266 18.46 -13.35 -5.77
CA GLU A 266 19.47 -12.52 -5.15
C GLU A 266 18.88 -11.58 -4.09
N ALA A 267 19.60 -11.44 -2.98
CA ALA A 267 19.31 -10.38 -2.02
C ALA A 267 19.33 -9.00 -2.73
N LYS A 268 18.31 -8.16 -2.48
CA LYS A 268 18.11 -6.87 -3.17
C LYS A 268 17.97 -7.01 -4.71
N GLY A 269 17.48 -8.15 -5.20
CA GLY A 269 17.27 -8.38 -6.62
C GLY A 269 16.38 -7.32 -7.28
N ARG A 270 15.36 -6.81 -6.57
CA ARG A 270 14.53 -5.71 -7.04
C ARG A 270 15.33 -4.44 -7.27
N ASP A 271 16.17 -4.00 -6.32
CA ASP A 271 17.01 -2.81 -6.48
C ASP A 271 18.04 -2.99 -7.61
N LYS A 272 18.56 -4.21 -7.77
CA LYS A 272 19.44 -4.54 -8.90
C LYS A 272 18.71 -4.47 -10.24
N SER A 273 17.45 -4.90 -10.31
CA SER A 273 16.64 -4.78 -11.53
C SER A 273 16.42 -3.32 -11.93
N PHE A 274 16.29 -2.42 -10.99
CA PHE A 274 16.19 -0.99 -11.23
C PHE A 274 17.46 -0.43 -11.91
N ALA A 275 18.64 -0.73 -11.35
CA ALA A 275 19.91 -0.33 -11.92
C ALA A 275 20.12 -0.95 -13.31
N GLN A 276 19.77 -2.23 -13.49
CA GLN A 276 19.89 -2.91 -14.78
C GLN A 276 18.94 -2.34 -15.84
N PHE A 277 17.74 -1.90 -15.45
CA PHE A 277 16.86 -1.20 -16.39
C PHE A 277 17.43 0.16 -16.81
N ALA A 278 17.93 0.93 -15.86
CA ALA A 278 18.58 2.22 -16.13
C ALA A 278 19.82 2.06 -17.02
N ASP A 279 20.59 0.98 -16.84
CA ASP A 279 21.73 0.60 -17.68
C ASP A 279 21.35 0.05 -19.09
N GLY A 280 20.06 -0.08 -19.40
CA GLY A 280 19.61 -0.68 -20.67
C GLY A 280 19.85 -2.18 -20.80
N LYS A 281 19.93 -2.92 -19.69
CA LYS A 281 20.07 -4.38 -19.65
C LYS A 281 18.74 -5.10 -19.56
N ILE A 282 17.71 -4.45 -18.97
CA ILE A 282 16.34 -4.91 -18.90
C ILE A 282 15.50 -4.07 -19.87
N ALA A 283 14.65 -4.73 -20.69
CA ALA A 283 13.83 -4.03 -21.67
C ALA A 283 12.38 -3.83 -21.23
N ILE A 284 11.76 -4.79 -20.55
CA ILE A 284 10.40 -4.71 -20.00
C ILE A 284 10.48 -4.97 -18.50
N LEU A 285 9.87 -4.10 -17.69
CA LEU A 285 9.85 -4.16 -16.24
C LEU A 285 8.42 -3.94 -15.71
N ALA A 286 7.89 -4.90 -14.96
CA ALA A 286 6.63 -4.72 -14.25
C ALA A 286 6.89 -4.06 -12.88
N GLU A 287 6.42 -2.83 -12.68
CA GLU A 287 6.62 -2.07 -11.45
C GLU A 287 5.50 -1.04 -11.19
N SER A 288 5.49 -0.47 -9.97
CA SER A 288 4.62 0.64 -9.62
C SER A 288 5.19 1.98 -10.10
N ASP A 289 4.36 3.02 -10.07
CA ASP A 289 4.75 4.41 -10.31
C ASP A 289 5.90 4.91 -9.41
N TYR A 290 6.18 4.21 -8.28
CA TYR A 290 7.39 4.43 -7.47
C TYR A 290 8.66 4.34 -8.30
N PHE A 291 8.71 3.42 -9.27
CA PHE A 291 9.86 3.30 -10.17
C PHE A 291 10.10 4.60 -10.95
N TRP A 292 9.03 5.20 -11.49
CA TRP A 292 9.10 6.46 -12.22
C TRP A 292 9.49 7.66 -11.35
N ARG A 293 8.74 7.87 -10.25
CA ARG A 293 8.82 9.08 -9.44
C ARG A 293 9.95 9.12 -8.41
N SER A 294 10.59 7.98 -8.13
CA SER A 294 11.60 7.88 -7.06
C SER A 294 12.84 7.08 -7.45
N VAL A 295 12.72 6.13 -8.37
CA VAL A 295 13.88 5.30 -8.74
C VAL A 295 14.63 5.92 -9.91
N ILE A 296 13.96 6.18 -11.03
CA ILE A 296 14.56 6.73 -12.25
C ILE A 296 14.35 8.25 -12.38
N GLU A 297 13.95 8.92 -11.31
CA GLU A 297 13.80 10.36 -11.28
C GLU A 297 15.12 11.04 -11.70
N PRO A 298 15.08 11.97 -12.69
CA PRO A 298 16.27 12.66 -13.15
C PRO A 298 16.99 13.41 -12.02
N GLY A 299 18.28 13.17 -11.86
CA GLY A 299 19.14 13.86 -10.90
C GLY A 299 19.02 13.43 -9.44
N ALA A 300 17.86 12.93 -8.98
CA ALA A 300 17.60 12.64 -7.56
C ALA A 300 17.20 11.18 -7.27
N GLY A 301 16.90 10.38 -8.29
CA GLY A 301 16.46 8.99 -8.14
C GLY A 301 17.56 8.05 -7.61
N ILE A 302 17.15 6.86 -7.21
CA ILE A 302 18.06 5.78 -6.74
C ILE A 302 18.96 5.29 -7.89
N ALA A 303 18.41 5.21 -9.10
CA ALA A 303 19.09 4.89 -10.36
C ALA A 303 18.68 5.91 -11.44
N PRO A 304 19.13 7.18 -11.34
CA PRO A 304 18.57 8.30 -12.07
C PRO A 304 18.81 8.16 -13.58
N MET A 305 17.78 8.45 -14.37
CA MET A 305 17.83 8.50 -15.84
C MET A 305 17.48 9.90 -16.31
N ASN A 306 18.49 10.69 -16.71
CA ASN A 306 18.28 12.09 -17.15
C ASN A 306 17.50 12.20 -18.46
N ASP A 307 17.46 11.15 -19.25
CA ASP A 307 16.74 11.03 -20.50
C ASP A 307 15.48 10.14 -20.40
N ARG A 308 15.00 9.92 -19.16
CA ARG A 308 13.85 9.08 -18.81
C ARG A 308 12.65 9.30 -19.73
N ASP A 309 12.25 10.52 -19.92
CA ASP A 309 11.03 10.88 -20.67
C ASP A 309 11.13 10.53 -22.17
N GLN A 310 12.37 10.42 -22.70
CA GLN A 310 12.63 10.06 -24.09
C GLN A 310 12.74 8.54 -24.28
N ILE A 311 13.39 7.85 -23.32
CA ILE A 311 13.77 6.44 -23.42
C ILE A 311 12.73 5.52 -22.81
N VAL A 312 12.08 5.91 -21.71
CA VAL A 312 11.16 5.03 -21.01
C VAL A 312 9.74 5.20 -21.54
N GLY A 313 9.13 4.09 -21.92
CA GLY A 313 7.71 3.98 -22.17
C GLY A 313 7.00 3.29 -21.01
N TYR A 314 5.70 3.49 -20.92
CA TYR A 314 4.85 2.83 -19.94
C TYR A 314 3.52 2.44 -20.58
N THR A 315 2.93 1.37 -20.09
CA THR A 315 1.65 0.87 -20.58
C THR A 315 0.95 0.03 -19.49
N ARG A 316 -0.36 -0.08 -19.57
CA ARG A 316 -1.15 -0.94 -18.66
C ARG A 316 -0.71 -2.40 -18.78
N ILE A 317 -0.83 -3.15 -17.70
CA ILE A 317 -0.64 -4.60 -17.71
C ILE A 317 -1.86 -5.23 -18.40
N PRO A 318 -1.67 -5.96 -19.51
CA PRO A 318 -2.81 -6.59 -20.18
C PRO A 318 -3.36 -7.76 -19.36
N ALA A 319 -4.63 -8.03 -19.50
CA ALA A 319 -5.20 -9.32 -19.12
C ALA A 319 -4.57 -10.44 -19.96
N LYS A 320 -4.74 -11.70 -19.56
CA LYS A 320 -4.24 -12.86 -20.30
C LYS A 320 -4.63 -12.83 -21.78
N LYS A 321 -5.86 -12.37 -22.05
CA LYS A 321 -6.42 -12.04 -23.36
C LYS A 321 -7.49 -10.95 -23.17
N PRO A 322 -7.91 -10.24 -24.21
CA PRO A 322 -8.98 -9.26 -24.10
C PRO A 322 -10.23 -9.82 -23.38
N GLY A 323 -10.77 -9.05 -22.44
CA GLY A 323 -11.94 -9.42 -21.64
C GLY A 323 -11.69 -10.46 -20.55
N ALA A 324 -10.45 -10.91 -20.33
CA ALA A 324 -10.16 -11.95 -19.32
C ALA A 324 -9.93 -11.42 -17.89
N GLY A 325 -9.86 -10.12 -17.69
CA GLY A 325 -9.66 -9.53 -16.35
C GLY A 325 -10.85 -9.82 -15.41
N ILE A 326 -10.61 -9.72 -14.11
CA ILE A 326 -11.56 -10.07 -13.02
C ILE A 326 -12.94 -9.43 -13.16
N ARG A 327 -13.06 -8.29 -13.81
CA ARG A 327 -14.32 -7.59 -14.11
C ARG A 327 -14.62 -7.54 -15.61
N GLY A 328 -14.04 -8.45 -16.39
CA GLY A 328 -14.17 -8.45 -17.84
C GLY A 328 -13.34 -7.40 -18.56
N GLN A 329 -12.36 -6.77 -17.89
CA GLN A 329 -11.51 -5.75 -18.49
C GLN A 329 -10.35 -6.34 -19.30
N ASP A 330 -9.85 -5.53 -20.24
CA ASP A 330 -8.71 -5.89 -21.09
C ASP A 330 -7.36 -5.66 -20.40
N HIS A 331 -7.33 -4.81 -19.38
CA HIS A 331 -6.13 -4.46 -18.63
C HIS A 331 -6.41 -4.48 -17.13
N VAL A 332 -5.37 -4.68 -16.35
CA VAL A 332 -5.44 -4.81 -14.90
C VAL A 332 -4.33 -4.03 -14.22
N SER A 333 -4.53 -3.73 -12.96
CA SER A 333 -3.50 -3.23 -12.06
C SER A 333 -3.78 -3.69 -10.63
N MET A 334 -2.78 -3.56 -9.78
CA MET A 334 -2.92 -3.64 -8.32
C MET A 334 -2.52 -2.30 -7.73
N SER A 335 -3.19 -1.89 -6.68
CA SER A 335 -2.88 -0.66 -5.96
C SER A 335 -2.73 -0.91 -4.47
N GLY A 336 -2.03 -0.02 -3.81
CA GLY A 336 -1.90 0.05 -2.37
C GLY A 336 -2.03 1.50 -1.92
N GLY A 337 -1.87 1.75 -0.64
CA GLY A 337 -1.88 3.10 -0.10
C GLY A 337 -2.23 3.13 1.38
N ALA A 338 -2.11 4.31 1.97
CA ALA A 338 -2.48 4.57 3.34
C ALA A 338 -3.93 5.05 3.44
N VAL A 339 -4.53 4.80 4.60
CA VAL A 339 -5.91 5.13 4.93
C VAL A 339 -5.94 5.81 6.30
N ARG A 340 -6.74 6.86 6.45
CA ARG A 340 -7.03 7.44 7.78
C ARG A 340 -8.34 6.89 8.32
N VAL A 341 -8.31 6.42 9.56
CA VAL A 341 -9.45 5.85 10.27
C VAL A 341 -9.78 6.65 11.52
N LEU A 342 -10.97 6.46 12.06
CA LEU A 342 -11.39 7.01 13.36
C LEU A 342 -11.21 5.97 14.47
N ASN A 343 -10.82 6.43 15.64
CA ASN A 343 -10.86 5.62 16.86
C ASN A 343 -12.34 5.48 17.32
N PRO A 344 -12.88 4.24 17.41
CA PRO A 344 -14.26 4.05 17.86
C PRO A 344 -14.50 4.44 19.33
N PHE A 345 -13.43 4.63 20.10
CA PHE A 345 -13.47 5.05 21.50
C PHE A 345 -13.13 6.52 21.70
N SER A 346 -13.11 7.34 20.65
CA SER A 346 -12.94 8.79 20.76
C SER A 346 -14.01 9.40 21.64
N GLU A 347 -13.63 10.29 22.54
CA GLU A 347 -14.57 11.05 23.37
C GLU A 347 -15.34 12.11 22.56
N ASN A 348 -14.81 12.49 21.39
CA ASN A 348 -15.37 13.52 20.52
C ASN A 348 -15.48 13.03 19.05
N PRO A 349 -16.25 11.94 18.78
CA PRO A 349 -16.20 11.26 17.50
C PRO A 349 -16.68 12.14 16.32
N ALA A 350 -17.68 12.99 16.52
CA ALA A 350 -18.13 13.91 15.46
C ALA A 350 -17.05 14.94 15.10
N LEU A 351 -16.34 15.47 16.09
CA LEU A 351 -15.26 16.43 15.86
C LEU A 351 -14.01 15.74 15.30
N ALA A 352 -13.73 14.48 15.67
CA ALA A 352 -12.71 13.66 15.05
C ALA A 352 -13.00 13.42 13.55
N TRP A 353 -14.29 13.22 13.19
CA TRP A 353 -14.71 13.18 11.79
C TRP A 353 -14.50 14.51 11.07
N GLU A 354 -14.80 15.65 11.70
CA GLU A 354 -14.53 16.95 11.11
C GLU A 354 -13.04 17.15 10.84
N LEU A 355 -12.16 16.75 11.77
CA LEU A 355 -10.72 16.76 11.58
C LEU A 355 -10.29 15.84 10.45
N LEU A 356 -10.78 14.60 10.42
CA LEU A 356 -10.46 13.64 9.38
C LEU A 356 -10.88 14.14 7.98
N SER A 357 -12.13 14.62 7.87
CA SER A 357 -12.66 15.14 6.60
C SER A 357 -11.95 16.43 6.16
N PHE A 358 -11.56 17.29 7.10
CA PHE A 358 -10.72 18.46 6.83
C PHE A 358 -9.35 18.06 6.26
N MET A 359 -8.68 17.07 6.86
CA MET A 359 -7.40 16.53 6.35
C MET A 359 -7.52 15.95 4.92
N HIS A 360 -8.73 15.58 4.50
CA HIS A 360 -9.03 15.06 3.16
C HIS A 360 -9.75 16.08 2.26
N SER A 361 -9.80 17.36 2.63
CA SER A 361 -10.27 18.42 1.74
C SER A 361 -9.31 18.61 0.56
N ALA A 362 -9.77 19.20 -0.55
CA ALA A 362 -8.92 19.49 -1.70
C ALA A 362 -7.72 20.38 -1.31
N GLU A 363 -7.97 21.45 -0.53
CA GLU A 363 -6.92 22.35 -0.05
C GLU A 363 -5.86 21.62 0.79
N ALA A 364 -6.30 20.77 1.73
CA ALA A 364 -5.41 20.00 2.59
C ALA A 364 -4.55 19.02 1.79
N THR A 365 -5.19 18.26 0.88
CA THR A 365 -4.51 17.28 0.03
C THR A 365 -3.52 17.95 -0.93
N THR A 366 -3.88 19.06 -1.57
CA THR A 366 -2.98 19.84 -2.41
C THR A 366 -1.77 20.33 -1.61
N SER A 367 -2.01 20.82 -0.39
CA SER A 367 -0.92 21.24 0.50
C SER A 367 -0.01 20.09 0.95
N GLU A 368 -0.57 18.90 1.20
CA GLU A 368 0.22 17.71 1.53
C GLU A 368 1.15 17.29 0.40
N LEU A 369 0.70 17.47 -0.84
CA LEU A 369 1.45 17.10 -2.04
C LEU A 369 2.38 18.21 -2.55
N ALA A 370 2.37 19.38 -1.96
CA ALA A 370 3.24 20.48 -2.37
C ALA A 370 4.71 20.06 -2.36
N GLY A 371 5.38 20.18 -3.52
CA GLY A 371 6.77 19.76 -3.72
C GLY A 371 6.99 18.24 -3.81
N ARG A 372 5.92 17.44 -3.92
CA ARG A 372 5.98 15.98 -4.07
C ARG A 372 4.91 15.52 -5.04
N THR A 373 5.29 15.15 -6.25
CA THR A 373 4.34 14.67 -7.24
C THR A 373 4.04 13.19 -7.01
N ARG A 374 2.82 12.89 -6.59
CA ARG A 374 2.29 11.53 -6.49
C ARG A 374 0.77 11.54 -6.66
N VAL A 375 0.21 10.40 -6.99
CA VAL A 375 -1.23 10.24 -7.20
C VAL A 375 -1.98 10.39 -5.88
N SER A 376 -2.88 11.35 -5.81
CA SER A 376 -3.84 11.54 -4.73
C SER A 376 -5.00 10.56 -4.85
N SER A 377 -5.72 10.35 -3.74
CA SER A 377 -7.02 9.67 -3.79
C SER A 377 -8.11 10.53 -4.48
N ARG A 378 -7.92 11.85 -4.61
CA ARG A 378 -8.91 12.80 -5.11
C ARG A 378 -8.67 13.16 -6.57
N ILE A 379 -9.71 13.08 -7.41
CA ILE A 379 -9.67 13.44 -8.82
C ILE A 379 -9.37 14.93 -8.99
N ASP A 380 -10.12 15.79 -8.27
CA ASP A 380 -10.00 17.26 -8.36
C ASP A 380 -8.62 17.80 -7.93
N VAL A 381 -7.85 17.02 -7.18
CA VAL A 381 -6.45 17.35 -6.82
C VAL A 381 -5.48 16.83 -7.87
N ASN A 382 -5.73 15.64 -8.43
CA ASN A 382 -4.86 15.05 -9.44
C ASN A 382 -4.78 15.91 -10.70
N ASP A 383 -5.88 16.49 -11.13
CA ASP A 383 -5.94 17.37 -12.31
C ASP A 383 -4.91 18.51 -12.25
N ASP A 384 -4.72 19.10 -11.06
CA ASP A 384 -3.78 20.19 -10.85
C ASP A 384 -2.35 19.70 -10.53
N VAL A 385 -2.23 18.75 -9.58
CA VAL A 385 -0.92 18.31 -9.04
C VAL A 385 -0.14 17.47 -10.03
N LEU A 386 -0.81 16.70 -10.89
CA LEU A 386 -0.20 15.82 -11.87
C LEU A 386 -0.03 16.46 -13.26
N ALA A 387 -0.55 17.65 -13.51
CA ALA A 387 -0.54 18.31 -14.81
C ALA A 387 0.86 18.40 -15.47
N GLY A 388 1.92 18.42 -14.67
CA GLY A 388 3.32 18.43 -15.15
C GLY A 388 3.96 17.05 -15.34
N ASP A 389 3.28 15.95 -14.98
CA ASP A 389 3.79 14.58 -15.09
C ASP A 389 2.82 13.67 -15.86
N PRO A 390 3.01 13.50 -17.18
CA PRO A 390 2.11 12.68 -18.00
C PRO A 390 2.03 11.22 -17.58
N MET A 391 3.07 10.68 -16.94
CA MET A 391 3.06 9.29 -16.46
C MET A 391 2.16 9.14 -15.24
N LEU A 392 2.24 10.07 -14.27
CA LEU A 392 1.40 10.00 -13.09
C LEU A 392 -0.06 10.37 -13.41
N SER A 393 -0.31 11.28 -14.37
CA SER A 393 -1.65 11.49 -14.92
C SER A 393 -2.20 10.21 -15.55
N TYR A 394 -1.39 9.51 -16.34
CA TYR A 394 -1.78 8.21 -16.91
C TYR A 394 -2.12 7.17 -15.82
N ILE A 395 -1.38 7.14 -14.70
CA ILE A 395 -1.76 6.28 -13.56
C ILE A 395 -3.15 6.65 -13.04
N ALA A 396 -3.39 7.94 -12.80
CA ALA A 396 -4.66 8.40 -12.24
C ALA A 396 -5.85 8.11 -13.17
N ASP A 397 -5.70 8.38 -14.46
CA ASP A 397 -6.80 8.38 -15.42
C ASP A 397 -7.06 7.00 -16.06
N ASP A 398 -6.00 6.26 -16.38
CA ASP A 398 -6.08 5.02 -17.17
C ASP A 398 -5.83 3.75 -16.35
N VAL A 399 -5.03 3.81 -15.28
CA VAL A 399 -4.62 2.64 -14.51
C VAL A 399 -5.50 2.41 -13.28
N LEU A 400 -5.79 3.46 -12.51
CA LEU A 400 -6.63 3.32 -11.32
C LEU A 400 -8.05 2.79 -11.61
N PRO A 401 -8.73 3.12 -12.72
CA PRO A 401 -10.04 2.54 -13.01
C PRO A 401 -10.05 1.01 -13.14
N VAL A 402 -8.91 0.41 -13.48
CA VAL A 402 -8.78 -1.06 -13.67
C VAL A 402 -8.04 -1.74 -12.52
N THR A 403 -7.75 -1.02 -11.44
CA THR A 403 -7.00 -1.55 -10.31
C THR A 403 -7.83 -2.47 -9.41
N ALA A 404 -7.14 -3.34 -8.68
CA ALA A 404 -7.65 -4.13 -7.56
C ALA A 404 -6.72 -3.93 -6.36
N TYR A 405 -7.13 -4.44 -5.20
CA TYR A 405 -6.37 -4.33 -3.95
C TYR A 405 -6.11 -5.71 -3.36
N ARG A 406 -5.07 -5.80 -2.54
CA ARG A 406 -4.83 -6.98 -1.71
C ARG A 406 -5.98 -7.15 -0.72
N PRO A 407 -6.36 -8.40 -0.39
CA PRO A 407 -7.32 -8.60 0.68
C PRO A 407 -6.70 -8.15 2.02
N GLY A 408 -7.39 -7.28 2.75
CA GLY A 408 -6.97 -6.76 4.05
C GLY A 408 -7.13 -7.77 5.20
N LEU A 409 -6.95 -9.06 4.95
CA LEU A 409 -7.18 -10.14 5.91
C LEU A 409 -5.92 -10.46 6.71
N ALA A 410 -6.06 -10.74 7.99
CA ALA A 410 -4.94 -11.04 8.92
C ALA A 410 -4.04 -12.18 8.44
N ILE A 411 -4.59 -13.17 7.75
CA ILE A 411 -3.85 -14.32 7.21
C ILE A 411 -3.16 -14.04 5.87
N TYR A 412 -3.50 -12.93 5.16
CA TYR A 412 -2.94 -12.63 3.84
C TYR A 412 -1.40 -12.61 3.80
N PRO A 413 -0.67 -12.05 4.77
CA PRO A 413 0.79 -12.07 4.75
C PRO A 413 1.37 -13.49 4.64
N GLN A 414 0.73 -14.48 5.24
CA GLN A 414 1.14 -15.89 5.16
C GLN A 414 0.80 -16.48 3.77
N VAL A 415 -0.36 -16.15 3.21
CA VAL A 415 -0.72 -16.53 1.83
C VAL A 415 0.25 -15.91 0.83
N SER A 416 0.66 -14.65 1.03
CA SER A 416 1.68 -13.99 0.21
C SER A 416 3.01 -14.73 0.23
N VAL A 417 3.43 -15.29 1.38
CA VAL A 417 4.62 -16.16 1.44
C VAL A 417 4.46 -17.37 0.52
N LEU A 418 3.31 -18.04 0.55
CA LEU A 418 3.07 -19.22 -0.30
C LEU A 418 3.07 -18.88 -1.80
N LEU A 419 2.55 -17.73 -2.18
CA LEU A 419 2.60 -17.24 -3.57
C LEU A 419 4.05 -17.01 -4.04
N ARG A 420 4.86 -16.39 -3.18
CA ARG A 420 6.29 -16.18 -3.46
C ARG A 420 7.05 -17.50 -3.60
N GLU A 421 6.76 -18.48 -2.76
CA GLU A 421 7.34 -19.82 -2.84
C GLU A 421 6.91 -20.54 -4.12
N ALA A 422 5.65 -20.42 -4.54
CA ALA A 422 5.17 -21.02 -5.79
C ALA A 422 5.91 -20.46 -7.01
N THR A 423 6.16 -19.14 -7.05
CA THR A 423 6.96 -18.53 -8.13
C THR A 423 8.45 -18.91 -8.02
N ALA A 424 9.00 -19.06 -6.82
CA ALA A 424 10.36 -19.54 -6.60
C ALA A 424 10.57 -20.97 -7.12
N ASP A 425 9.58 -21.83 -6.93
CA ASP A 425 9.57 -23.19 -7.46
C ASP A 425 9.69 -23.20 -8.99
N VAL A 426 8.91 -22.34 -9.66
CA VAL A 426 8.98 -22.19 -11.14
C VAL A 426 10.33 -21.63 -11.59
N VAL A 427 10.85 -20.59 -10.94
CA VAL A 427 12.15 -20.00 -11.22
C VAL A 427 13.29 -21.02 -11.03
N SER A 428 13.12 -21.95 -10.09
CA SER A 428 14.07 -23.04 -9.82
C SER A 428 13.92 -24.25 -10.75
N GLY A 429 12.98 -24.18 -11.71
CA GLY A 429 12.83 -25.17 -12.78
C GLY A 429 11.71 -26.21 -12.57
N LYS A 430 10.88 -26.10 -11.52
CA LYS A 430 9.67 -26.91 -11.43
C LYS A 430 8.63 -26.46 -12.46
N SER A 431 7.80 -27.40 -12.90
CA SER A 431 6.67 -27.07 -13.77
C SER A 431 5.62 -26.25 -13.04
N ALA A 432 4.83 -25.49 -13.81
CA ALA A 432 3.73 -24.70 -13.27
C ALA A 432 2.69 -25.60 -12.51
N ASP A 433 2.43 -26.80 -12.99
CA ASP A 433 1.52 -27.74 -12.34
C ASP A 433 2.07 -28.26 -10.99
N GLU A 434 3.36 -28.59 -10.92
CA GLU A 434 4.03 -29.01 -9.68
C GLU A 434 4.03 -27.88 -8.63
N ALA A 435 4.35 -26.65 -9.07
CA ALA A 435 4.32 -25.48 -8.20
C ALA A 435 2.88 -25.16 -7.70
N ALA A 436 1.89 -25.21 -8.58
CA ALA A 436 0.50 -25.02 -8.21
C ALA A 436 0.00 -26.09 -7.21
N ALA A 437 0.35 -27.37 -7.43
CA ALA A 437 0.00 -28.45 -6.52
C ALA A 437 0.68 -28.32 -5.15
N ALA A 438 1.93 -27.84 -5.10
CA ALA A 438 2.64 -27.55 -3.86
C ALA A 438 2.01 -26.37 -3.09
N TYR A 439 1.66 -25.30 -3.81
CA TYR A 439 0.93 -24.16 -3.27
C TYR A 439 -0.41 -24.58 -2.67
N GLN A 440 -1.22 -25.36 -3.40
CA GLN A 440 -2.51 -25.86 -2.94
C GLN A 440 -2.40 -26.56 -1.58
N ARG A 441 -1.48 -27.53 -1.44
CA ARG A 441 -1.32 -28.28 -0.18
C ARG A 441 -0.98 -27.35 1.00
N LYS A 442 -0.03 -26.43 0.80
CA LYS A 442 0.37 -25.48 1.85
C LYS A 442 -0.76 -24.52 2.21
N LEU A 443 -1.56 -24.10 1.21
CA LEU A 443 -2.73 -23.27 1.42
C LEU A 443 -3.81 -24.01 2.22
N GLU A 444 -4.08 -25.29 1.93
CA GLU A 444 -5.01 -26.12 2.69
C GLU A 444 -4.62 -26.22 4.16
N ASP A 445 -3.32 -26.42 4.43
CA ASP A 445 -2.81 -26.47 5.81
C ASP A 445 -2.94 -25.11 6.51
N LEU A 446 -2.79 -24.00 5.77
CA LEU A 446 -2.82 -22.64 6.32
C LEU A 446 -4.25 -22.16 6.64
N VAL A 447 -5.23 -22.54 5.83
CA VAL A 447 -6.60 -22.01 5.89
C VAL A 447 -7.62 -23.02 6.44
N ASP A 448 -7.16 -24.00 7.22
CA ASP A 448 -7.99 -25.01 7.88
C ASP A 448 -8.82 -25.86 6.90
N GLY A 449 -8.26 -26.19 5.73
CA GLY A 449 -8.76 -27.20 4.82
C GLY A 449 -9.34 -26.69 3.51
N ALA A 450 -9.62 -27.64 2.62
CA ALA A 450 -10.06 -27.40 1.24
C ALA A 450 -11.41 -26.68 1.12
N ALA A 451 -12.24 -26.68 2.16
CA ALA A 451 -13.53 -25.99 2.16
C ALA A 451 -13.39 -24.46 2.00
N ASN A 452 -12.27 -23.90 2.48
CA ASN A 452 -11.94 -22.48 2.42
C ASN A 452 -11.16 -22.09 1.16
N ILE A 453 -11.07 -23.01 0.19
CA ILE A 453 -10.33 -22.80 -1.05
C ILE A 453 -11.25 -22.95 -2.25
N SER A 454 -11.08 -22.06 -3.23
CA SER A 454 -11.65 -22.16 -4.57
C SER A 454 -10.60 -22.65 -5.57
N ILE A 455 -10.91 -23.68 -6.32
CA ILE A 455 -10.14 -24.16 -7.49
C ILE A 455 -10.87 -23.92 -8.80
N SER A 456 -12.06 -23.31 -8.74
CA SER A 456 -12.86 -22.88 -9.90
C SER A 456 -12.41 -21.49 -10.33
N GLY A 457 -12.09 -21.30 -11.62
CA GLY A 457 -11.64 -20.04 -12.22
C GLY A 457 -10.99 -20.30 -13.58
#